data_11a8e853a57214895d61462894a125c0
#
_entry.id   11a8e853a57214895d61462894a125c0
#
_cell.length_a   1.000
_cell.length_b   1.000
_cell.length_c   1.000
_cell.angle_alpha   90.00
_cell.angle_beta   90.00
_cell.angle_gamma   90.00
#
_symmetry.space_group_name_H-M   'P 1'
#
loop_
_entity.id
_entity.type
_entity.pdbx_description
1 polymer ?
#
loop_
_entity_poly.entity_id
_entity_poly.type
_entity_poly.pdbx_seq_one_letter_code
_entity_poly.pdbx_strand_id
1 'polypeptide(L)'
;MRIRGMATALMAVAVLATGCGGVVAGTAKPAPNLKPRPLSGATVKQVLLDGPTLSRMLNQTFVARDPAEFGGPERLYQVQRTMSQAGCLGVTAMLQQGVYRSADVKDVASESWWNNGEPAQVIVVEEGVVTLPSPAQAQALFTQFSGQWQQCNGMTTSEQSGPISTTNVISDVRVTDSTIAATKTATSILPNMPPLRPTPQARAIGIRSNCLVEVQVVFFGGRRSSDPGSADLNTSAIDVAHALMDRVSALG
;
A
#
# COMPACT_ATOMS: atom_id res chain seq x y z
N MET A 1 -29.80 -26.49 86.91
CA MET A 1 -29.07 -27.60 86.29
C MET A 1 -28.20 -26.97 85.17
N ARG A 2 -26.86 -27.05 85.35
CA ARG A 2 -25.86 -26.39 84.53
C ARG A 2 -25.51 -27.26 83.29
N ILE A 3 -25.49 -26.72 82.06
CA ILE A 3 -24.71 -27.31 80.96
C ILE A 3 -24.01 -26.19 80.24
N ARG A 4 -22.71 -26.28 80.25
CA ARG A 4 -21.76 -25.44 79.53
C ARG A 4 -21.66 -25.92 78.05
N GLY A 5 -21.82 -25.09 77.12
CA GLY A 5 -21.57 -25.36 75.68
C GLY A 5 -20.33 -24.57 75.21
N MET A 6 -19.34 -25.28 74.66
CA MET A 6 -18.09 -24.82 74.14
C MET A 6 -18.29 -24.06 72.81
N ALA A 7 -17.69 -22.88 72.74
CA ALA A 7 -17.56 -22.12 71.47
C ALA A 7 -16.33 -22.59 70.70
N THR A 8 -16.54 -23.10 69.48
CA THR A 8 -15.46 -23.44 68.58
C THR A 8 -15.27 -22.29 67.61
N ALA A 9 -14.11 -21.60 67.67
CA ALA A 9 -13.72 -20.56 66.78
C ALA A 9 -13.18 -21.17 65.48
N LEU A 10 -13.81 -20.91 64.35
CA LEU A 10 -13.26 -21.18 63.01
C LEU A 10 -12.44 -19.94 62.55
N MET A 11 -11.13 -20.09 62.47
CA MET A 11 -10.25 -19.14 61.80
C MET A 11 -10.35 -19.36 60.26
N ALA A 12 -10.94 -18.40 59.54
CA ALA A 12 -10.85 -18.32 58.08
C ALA A 12 -9.57 -17.59 57.67
N VAL A 13 -8.64 -18.32 57.08
CA VAL A 13 -7.42 -17.75 56.45
C VAL A 13 -7.80 -17.24 55.10
N ALA A 14 -7.92 -15.92 54.92
CA ALA A 14 -8.05 -15.27 53.64
C ALA A 14 -6.66 -15.10 52.98
N VAL A 15 -6.37 -15.91 51.96
CA VAL A 15 -5.17 -15.75 51.13
C VAL A 15 -5.47 -14.65 50.12
N LEU A 16 -4.92 -13.45 50.35
CA LEU A 16 -4.91 -12.36 49.38
C LEU A 16 -3.83 -12.63 48.33
N ALA A 17 -4.26 -13.16 47.16
CA ALA A 17 -3.40 -13.21 45.96
C ALA A 17 -3.29 -11.80 45.36
N THR A 18 -2.29 -11.04 45.76
CA THR A 18 -1.89 -9.80 45.09
C THR A 18 -1.19 -10.16 43.79
N GLY A 19 -1.97 -10.27 42.71
CA GLY A 19 -1.46 -10.36 41.36
C GLY A 19 -0.88 -8.99 40.96
N CYS A 20 0.45 -8.83 40.94
CA CYS A 20 1.12 -7.69 40.31
C CYS A 20 0.86 -7.70 38.80
N GLY A 21 -0.22 -7.08 38.38
CA GLY A 21 -0.43 -6.72 36.98
C GLY A 21 0.41 -5.51 36.59
N GLY A 22 1.71 -5.71 36.39
CA GLY A 22 2.55 -4.69 35.79
C GLY A 22 2.19 -4.53 34.32
N VAL A 23 1.52 -3.44 33.95
CA VAL A 23 1.39 -3.05 32.53
C VAL A 23 2.77 -2.64 32.06
N VAL A 24 3.45 -3.53 31.34
CA VAL A 24 4.69 -3.19 30.64
C VAL A 24 4.32 -2.34 29.43
N ALA A 25 4.40 -1.01 29.56
CA ALA A 25 4.33 -0.10 28.43
C ALA A 25 5.61 -0.25 27.61
N GLY A 26 5.62 -1.18 26.67
CA GLY A 26 6.70 -1.42 25.72
C GLY A 26 6.13 -1.81 24.38
N THR A 27 6.60 -1.18 23.31
CA THR A 27 6.35 -1.69 21.96
C THR A 27 7.03 -3.05 21.86
N ALA A 28 6.27 -4.11 21.58
CA ALA A 28 6.83 -5.45 21.38
C ALA A 28 7.85 -5.37 20.22
N LYS A 29 9.14 -5.51 20.55
CA LYS A 29 10.18 -5.69 19.54
C LYS A 29 10.37 -7.19 19.31
N PRO A 30 10.46 -7.64 18.05
CA PRO A 30 10.80 -9.03 17.75
C PRO A 30 12.11 -9.40 18.47
N ALA A 31 12.20 -10.62 18.98
CA ALA A 31 13.43 -11.12 19.57
C ALA A 31 14.57 -11.08 18.54
N PRO A 32 15.79 -10.67 18.91
CA PRO A 32 16.87 -10.32 17.97
C PRO A 32 17.37 -11.45 17.07
N ASN A 33 16.83 -12.66 17.13
CA ASN A 33 17.22 -13.83 16.33
C ASN A 33 16.05 -14.53 15.63
N LEU A 34 14.85 -13.95 15.61
CA LEU A 34 13.75 -14.52 14.83
C LEU A 34 13.93 -14.12 13.37
N LYS A 35 14.00 -15.10 12.48
CA LYS A 35 13.91 -14.83 11.04
C LYS A 35 12.55 -14.18 10.76
N PRO A 36 12.50 -13.10 9.97
CA PRO A 36 11.24 -12.51 9.57
C PRO A 36 10.31 -13.58 8.98
N ARG A 37 9.07 -13.63 9.46
CA ARG A 37 8.08 -14.56 8.93
C ARG A 37 7.44 -13.98 7.69
N PRO A 38 7.27 -14.79 6.64
CA PRO A 38 6.48 -14.35 5.49
C PRO A 38 5.06 -13.95 5.93
N LEU A 39 4.59 -12.80 5.47
CA LEU A 39 3.23 -12.35 5.73
C LEU A 39 2.23 -13.18 4.92
N SER A 40 1.08 -13.48 5.50
CA SER A 40 -0.01 -14.18 4.84
C SER A 40 -1.35 -13.92 5.52
N GLY A 41 -2.44 -14.18 4.79
CA GLY A 41 -3.79 -14.05 5.30
C GLY A 41 -4.14 -12.62 5.71
N ALA A 42 -5.10 -12.46 6.61
CA ALA A 42 -5.67 -11.15 7.00
C ALA A 42 -4.65 -10.13 7.55
N THR A 43 -3.48 -10.58 8.01
CA THR A 43 -2.38 -9.69 8.46
C THR A 43 -1.89 -8.79 7.34
N VAL A 44 -1.99 -9.22 6.08
CA VAL A 44 -1.58 -8.44 4.90
C VAL A 44 -2.35 -7.12 4.79
N LYS A 45 -3.62 -7.10 5.18
CA LYS A 45 -4.42 -5.88 5.22
C LYS A 45 -3.89 -4.84 6.23
N GLN A 46 -3.21 -5.27 7.29
CA GLN A 46 -2.64 -4.38 8.30
C GLN A 46 -1.40 -3.62 7.81
N VAL A 47 -0.86 -3.99 6.66
CA VAL A 47 0.23 -3.27 6.00
C VAL A 47 -0.23 -1.94 5.43
N LEU A 48 -1.50 -1.85 4.97
CA LEU A 48 -2.07 -0.62 4.39
C LEU A 48 -2.02 0.53 5.41
N LEU A 49 -1.73 1.74 4.93
CA LEU A 49 -1.67 2.93 5.76
C LEU A 49 -3.10 3.43 6.08
N ASP A 50 -3.24 4.13 7.17
CA ASP A 50 -4.48 4.81 7.50
C ASP A 50 -4.48 6.28 7.01
N GLY A 51 -5.67 6.86 6.85
CA GLY A 51 -5.84 8.24 6.41
C GLY A 51 -5.06 9.27 7.24
N PRO A 52 -5.04 9.19 8.60
CA PRO A 52 -4.20 10.06 9.42
C PRO A 52 -2.71 9.96 9.13
N THR A 53 -2.19 8.78 8.81
CA THR A 53 -0.78 8.60 8.44
C THR A 53 -0.48 9.26 7.09
N LEU A 54 -1.29 8.98 6.07
CA LEU A 54 -1.16 9.62 4.75
C LEU A 54 -1.32 11.15 4.85
N SER A 55 -2.26 11.63 5.68
CA SER A 55 -2.48 13.06 5.89
C SER A 55 -1.25 13.76 6.48
N ARG A 56 -0.56 13.10 7.42
CA ARG A 56 0.71 13.64 7.96
C ARG A 56 1.84 13.62 6.92
N MET A 57 1.94 12.54 6.14
CA MET A 57 3.00 12.39 5.14
C MET A 57 2.88 13.40 4.00
N LEU A 58 1.66 13.65 3.54
CA LEU A 58 1.39 14.46 2.36
C LEU A 58 0.84 15.86 2.69
N ASN A 59 0.69 16.16 3.99
CA ASN A 59 0.19 17.43 4.52
C ASN A 59 -1.13 17.87 3.88
N GLN A 60 -2.06 16.93 3.71
CA GLN A 60 -3.42 17.20 3.26
C GLN A 60 -4.38 16.11 3.76
N THR A 61 -5.67 16.42 3.87
CA THR A 61 -6.68 15.49 4.37
C THR A 61 -7.12 14.51 3.29
N PHE A 62 -7.25 13.24 3.66
CA PHE A 62 -7.76 12.18 2.81
C PHE A 62 -8.97 11.49 3.44
N VAL A 63 -9.87 11.00 2.60
CA VAL A 63 -11.01 10.17 2.97
C VAL A 63 -10.94 8.84 2.20
N ALA A 64 -11.19 7.73 2.87
CA ALA A 64 -11.32 6.46 2.18
C ALA A 64 -12.54 6.50 1.26
N ARG A 65 -12.37 6.07 0.01
CA ARG A 65 -13.50 5.96 -0.92
C ARG A 65 -14.37 4.76 -0.59
N ASP A 66 -13.72 3.63 -0.36
CA ASP A 66 -14.33 2.34 -0.05
C ASP A 66 -13.52 1.69 1.08
N PRO A 67 -14.08 0.75 1.83
CA PRO A 67 -13.29 -0.03 2.79
C PRO A 67 -12.13 -0.75 2.11
N ALA A 68 -11.00 -0.87 2.81
CA ALA A 68 -9.86 -1.63 2.32
C ALA A 68 -10.28 -3.04 1.87
N GLU A 69 -9.90 -3.42 0.66
CA GLU A 69 -10.14 -4.73 0.09
C GLU A 69 -9.07 -5.73 0.55
N PHE A 70 -9.44 -7.02 0.64
CA PHE A 70 -8.54 -8.12 0.93
C PHE A 70 -9.07 -9.41 0.31
N GLY A 71 -8.17 -10.26 -0.18
CA GLY A 71 -8.48 -11.58 -0.72
C GLY A 71 -7.27 -12.23 -1.37
N GLY A 72 -7.50 -13.21 -2.22
CA GLY A 72 -6.50 -13.87 -3.02
C GLY A 72 -6.22 -13.15 -4.35
N PRO A 73 -5.63 -13.87 -5.33
CA PRO A 73 -5.28 -13.30 -6.64
C PRO A 73 -6.48 -12.76 -7.44
N GLU A 74 -7.70 -13.13 -7.09
CA GLU A 74 -8.93 -12.57 -7.67
C GLU A 74 -9.15 -11.09 -7.36
N ARG A 75 -8.41 -10.53 -6.39
CA ARG A 75 -8.40 -9.10 -6.05
C ARG A 75 -7.48 -8.28 -6.95
N LEU A 76 -6.67 -8.91 -7.76
CA LEU A 76 -5.93 -8.21 -8.81
C LEU A 76 -6.89 -7.69 -9.86
N TYR A 77 -6.69 -6.46 -10.31
CA TYR A 77 -7.57 -5.82 -11.26
C TYR A 77 -7.51 -6.48 -12.62
N GLN A 78 -8.67 -6.91 -13.11
CA GLN A 78 -8.87 -7.39 -14.47
C GLN A 78 -9.37 -6.25 -15.33
N VAL A 79 -8.45 -5.50 -15.93
CA VAL A 79 -8.88 -4.44 -16.82
C VAL A 79 -8.80 -4.92 -18.25
N GLN A 80 -9.96 -4.97 -18.93
CA GLN A 80 -10.03 -5.15 -20.37
C GLN A 80 -9.60 -3.85 -21.05
N ARG A 81 -8.31 -3.70 -21.23
CA ARG A 81 -7.72 -2.56 -21.95
C ARG A 81 -6.87 -3.07 -23.09
N THR A 82 -7.03 -2.43 -24.24
CA THR A 82 -6.07 -2.59 -25.34
C THR A 82 -4.96 -1.58 -25.15
N MET A 83 -3.73 -2.04 -25.03
CA MET A 83 -2.54 -1.19 -24.85
C MET A 83 -1.61 -1.31 -26.04
N SER A 84 -1.06 -0.19 -26.50
CA SER A 84 -0.06 -0.17 -27.57
C SER A 84 1.28 -0.83 -27.15
N GLN A 85 1.61 -0.79 -25.88
CA GLN A 85 2.85 -1.32 -25.27
C GLN A 85 2.49 -2.16 -24.05
N ALA A 86 2.07 -3.40 -24.27
CA ALA A 86 1.59 -4.30 -23.21
C ALA A 86 2.63 -4.55 -22.09
N GLY A 87 3.93 -4.52 -22.41
CA GLY A 87 5.02 -4.65 -21.43
C GLY A 87 5.10 -3.50 -20.41
N CYS A 88 4.48 -2.35 -20.70
CA CYS A 88 4.48 -1.19 -19.81
C CYS A 88 3.23 -1.10 -18.92
N LEU A 89 2.35 -2.10 -18.93
CA LEU A 89 1.12 -2.10 -18.13
C LEU A 89 1.41 -1.91 -16.62
N GLY A 90 2.43 -2.56 -16.08
CA GLY A 90 2.80 -2.43 -14.67
C GLY A 90 3.25 -1.03 -14.25
N VAL A 91 3.78 -0.24 -15.20
CA VAL A 91 4.13 1.16 -14.93
C VAL A 91 2.89 2.04 -14.94
N THR A 92 1.95 1.78 -15.86
CA THR A 92 0.79 2.66 -16.08
C THR A 92 -0.38 2.38 -15.13
N ALA A 93 -0.47 1.16 -14.59
CA ALA A 93 -1.55 0.75 -13.67
C ALA A 93 -1.04 -0.23 -12.63
N MET A 94 -1.54 -0.10 -11.39
CA MET A 94 -1.16 -0.98 -10.29
C MET A 94 -2.06 -2.22 -10.22
N LEU A 95 -1.56 -3.26 -9.54
CA LEU A 95 -2.28 -4.49 -9.20
C LEU A 95 -2.96 -5.19 -10.39
N GLN A 96 -2.37 -5.11 -11.58
CA GLN A 96 -2.96 -5.69 -12.78
C GLN A 96 -2.72 -7.20 -12.85
N GLN A 97 -3.78 -8.01 -12.96
CA GLN A 97 -3.68 -9.46 -13.06
C GLN A 97 -2.74 -9.90 -14.20
N GLY A 98 -2.78 -9.21 -15.34
CA GLY A 98 -1.91 -9.50 -16.48
C GLY A 98 -0.42 -9.32 -16.19
N VAL A 99 -0.06 -8.45 -15.24
CA VAL A 99 1.32 -8.21 -14.79
C VAL A 99 1.80 -9.31 -13.85
N TYR A 100 0.90 -9.81 -12.98
CA TYR A 100 1.19 -10.86 -11.99
C TYR A 100 0.96 -12.28 -12.48
N ARG A 101 0.55 -12.50 -13.73
CA ARG A 101 0.12 -13.82 -14.25
C ARG A 101 1.17 -14.94 -14.15
N SER A 102 2.45 -14.60 -14.08
CA SER A 102 3.56 -15.56 -13.91
C SER A 102 3.92 -15.82 -12.45
N ALA A 103 3.27 -15.14 -11.51
CA ALA A 103 3.57 -15.22 -10.09
C ALA A 103 2.51 -16.05 -9.35
N ASP A 104 2.94 -16.79 -8.34
CA ASP A 104 2.06 -17.52 -7.41
C ASP A 104 1.57 -16.57 -6.30
N VAL A 105 0.69 -15.62 -6.66
CA VAL A 105 0.12 -14.65 -5.73
C VAL A 105 -0.71 -15.38 -4.67
N LYS A 106 -0.50 -15.07 -3.39
CA LYS A 106 -1.22 -15.67 -2.26
C LYS A 106 -2.31 -14.75 -1.75
N ASP A 107 -1.94 -13.54 -1.36
CA ASP A 107 -2.89 -12.56 -0.82
C ASP A 107 -2.67 -11.21 -1.50
N VAL A 108 -3.74 -10.45 -1.60
CA VAL A 108 -3.76 -9.08 -2.11
C VAL A 108 -4.57 -8.23 -1.14
N ALA A 109 -4.03 -7.09 -0.77
CA ALA A 109 -4.78 -6.04 -0.06
C ALA A 109 -4.61 -4.71 -0.79
N SER A 110 -5.66 -3.89 -0.84
CA SER A 110 -5.62 -2.56 -1.47
C SER A 110 -6.58 -1.59 -0.82
N GLU A 111 -6.26 -0.30 -0.92
CA GLU A 111 -7.10 0.80 -0.48
C GLU A 111 -6.87 2.04 -1.33
N SER A 112 -7.92 2.86 -1.46
CA SER A 112 -7.89 4.12 -2.19
C SER A 112 -8.32 5.26 -1.29
N TRP A 113 -7.49 6.31 -1.23
CA TRP A 113 -7.68 7.50 -0.41
C TRP A 113 -7.83 8.72 -1.31
N TRP A 114 -8.97 9.39 -1.22
CA TRP A 114 -9.28 10.56 -2.02
C TRP A 114 -9.11 11.83 -1.19
N ASN A 115 -8.76 12.94 -1.84
CA ASN A 115 -8.86 14.22 -1.16
C ASN A 115 -10.32 14.47 -0.74
N ASN A 116 -10.52 15.29 0.28
CA ASN A 116 -11.85 15.59 0.82
C ASN A 116 -12.60 16.69 0.08
N GLY A 117 -12.22 17.03 -1.15
CA GLY A 117 -12.86 18.06 -1.99
C GLY A 117 -12.27 19.45 -1.82
N GLU A 118 -11.31 19.66 -0.93
CA GLU A 118 -10.60 20.92 -0.78
C GLU A 118 -9.53 21.08 -1.86
N PRO A 119 -9.16 22.33 -2.23
CA PRO A 119 -7.99 22.56 -3.06
C PRO A 119 -6.76 21.92 -2.47
N ALA A 120 -6.12 21.01 -3.21
CA ALA A 120 -5.01 20.22 -2.72
C ALA A 120 -4.04 19.86 -3.86
N GLN A 121 -2.90 19.29 -3.51
CA GLN A 121 -1.91 18.85 -4.50
C GLN A 121 -2.23 17.47 -5.06
N VAL A 122 -2.72 16.56 -4.22
CA VAL A 122 -3.02 15.17 -4.56
C VAL A 122 -4.52 14.96 -4.73
N ILE A 123 -4.93 14.27 -5.79
CA ILE A 123 -6.30 13.82 -6.03
C ILE A 123 -6.56 12.55 -5.25
N VAL A 124 -5.69 11.54 -5.44
CA VAL A 124 -5.86 10.20 -4.88
C VAL A 124 -4.51 9.57 -4.58
N VAL A 125 -4.46 8.81 -3.49
CA VAL A 125 -3.42 7.84 -3.18
C VAL A 125 -4.04 6.46 -3.27
N GLU A 126 -3.45 5.60 -4.07
CA GLU A 126 -3.80 4.19 -4.15
C GLU A 126 -2.63 3.39 -3.62
N GLU A 127 -2.90 2.45 -2.74
CA GLU A 127 -1.90 1.56 -2.16
C GLU A 127 -2.34 0.11 -2.26
N GLY A 128 -1.36 -0.78 -2.43
CA GLY A 128 -1.61 -2.20 -2.53
C GLY A 128 -0.45 -3.02 -2.02
N VAL A 129 -0.77 -4.22 -1.56
CA VAL A 129 0.20 -5.20 -1.07
C VAL A 129 -0.11 -6.54 -1.72
N VAL A 130 0.89 -7.17 -2.29
CA VAL A 130 0.80 -8.51 -2.88
C VAL A 130 1.80 -9.42 -2.18
N THR A 131 1.34 -10.56 -1.65
CA THR A 131 2.22 -11.55 -1.03
C THR A 131 2.48 -12.72 -1.98
N LEU A 132 3.71 -13.23 -1.88
CA LEU A 132 4.17 -14.40 -2.59
C LEU A 132 4.56 -15.49 -1.59
N PRO A 133 4.72 -16.78 -2.02
CA PRO A 133 5.05 -17.87 -1.10
C PRO A 133 6.36 -17.68 -0.33
N SER A 134 7.31 -16.93 -0.89
CA SER A 134 8.63 -16.75 -0.28
C SER A 134 9.30 -15.42 -0.66
N PRO A 135 10.25 -14.94 0.15
CA PRO A 135 11.07 -13.77 -0.20
C PRO A 135 11.83 -13.94 -1.52
N ALA A 136 12.27 -15.16 -1.83
CA ALA A 136 12.98 -15.43 -3.08
C ALA A 136 12.09 -15.24 -4.32
N GLN A 137 10.82 -15.64 -4.25
CA GLN A 137 9.86 -15.42 -5.34
C GLN A 137 9.48 -13.93 -5.47
N ALA A 138 9.34 -13.22 -4.35
CA ALA A 138 9.13 -11.77 -4.36
C ALA A 138 10.33 -11.05 -5.02
N GLN A 139 11.56 -11.44 -4.67
CA GLN A 139 12.77 -10.87 -5.26
C GLN A 139 12.87 -11.13 -6.75
N ALA A 140 12.56 -12.35 -7.20
CA ALA A 140 12.57 -12.69 -8.63
C ALA A 140 11.57 -11.85 -9.42
N LEU A 141 10.36 -11.68 -8.89
CA LEU A 141 9.33 -10.85 -9.52
C LEU A 141 9.68 -9.36 -9.52
N PHE A 142 10.26 -8.85 -8.42
CA PHE A 142 10.74 -7.48 -8.32
C PHE A 142 11.84 -7.20 -9.36
N THR A 143 12.77 -8.13 -9.54
CA THR A 143 13.83 -8.02 -10.56
C THR A 143 13.25 -8.00 -11.98
N GLN A 144 12.23 -8.83 -12.24
CA GLN A 144 11.51 -8.81 -13.53
C GLN A 144 10.85 -7.45 -13.76
N PHE A 145 10.15 -6.90 -12.77
CA PHE A 145 9.49 -5.59 -12.87
C PHE A 145 10.52 -4.47 -13.06
N SER A 146 11.66 -4.54 -12.36
CA SER A 146 12.75 -3.56 -12.52
C SER A 146 13.21 -3.47 -13.99
N GLY A 147 13.46 -4.60 -14.62
CA GLY A 147 13.86 -4.65 -16.03
C GLY A 147 12.76 -4.14 -16.98
N GLN A 148 11.51 -4.52 -16.73
CA GLN A 148 10.37 -4.06 -17.53
C GLN A 148 10.17 -2.54 -17.43
N TRP A 149 10.22 -1.98 -16.22
CA TRP A 149 10.03 -0.54 -16.03
C TRP A 149 11.16 0.27 -16.68
N GLN A 150 12.40 -0.18 -16.57
CA GLN A 150 13.53 0.48 -17.24
C GLN A 150 13.34 0.55 -18.76
N GLN A 151 12.80 -0.50 -19.39
CA GLN A 151 12.50 -0.52 -20.81
C GLN A 151 11.38 0.46 -21.20
N CYS A 152 10.49 0.78 -20.27
CA CYS A 152 9.39 1.72 -20.49
C CYS A 152 9.77 3.20 -20.31
N ASN A 153 10.98 3.48 -19.83
CA ASN A 153 11.41 4.86 -19.59
C ASN A 153 11.46 5.68 -20.89
N GLY A 154 10.84 6.85 -20.88
CA GLY A 154 10.71 7.71 -22.05
C GLY A 154 9.64 7.27 -23.06
N MET A 155 8.93 6.17 -22.82
CA MET A 155 7.91 5.69 -23.74
C MET A 155 6.59 6.43 -23.57
N THR A 156 5.88 6.53 -24.70
CA THR A 156 4.47 6.93 -24.75
C THR A 156 3.64 5.70 -25.04
N THR A 157 2.66 5.42 -24.17
CA THR A 157 1.70 4.31 -24.36
C THR A 157 0.30 4.87 -24.57
N SER A 158 -0.50 4.17 -25.37
CA SER A 158 -1.92 4.48 -25.53
C SER A 158 -2.73 3.30 -25.05
N GLU A 159 -3.78 3.58 -24.28
CA GLU A 159 -4.73 2.59 -23.80
C GLU A 159 -6.16 2.98 -24.17
N GLN A 160 -6.97 1.99 -24.53
CA GLN A 160 -8.38 2.16 -24.81
C GLN A 160 -9.20 1.39 -23.77
N SER A 161 -10.08 2.09 -23.06
CA SER A 161 -11.03 1.52 -22.11
C SER A 161 -12.46 1.95 -22.47
N GLY A 162 -13.18 1.09 -23.12
CA GLY A 162 -14.47 1.47 -23.72
C GLY A 162 -14.32 2.66 -24.66
N PRO A 163 -15.10 3.74 -24.50
CA PRO A 163 -15.03 4.91 -25.35
C PRO A 163 -13.89 5.87 -24.99
N ILE A 164 -13.18 5.64 -23.89
CA ILE A 164 -12.12 6.53 -23.38
C ILE A 164 -10.78 6.07 -23.90
N SER A 165 -10.04 6.99 -24.55
CA SER A 165 -8.65 6.80 -24.92
C SER A 165 -7.76 7.57 -23.94
N THR A 166 -6.71 6.93 -23.44
CA THR A 166 -5.72 7.58 -22.54
C THR A 166 -4.32 7.40 -23.10
N THR A 167 -3.58 8.49 -23.19
CA THR A 167 -2.15 8.47 -23.51
C THR A 167 -1.37 8.69 -22.23
N ASN A 168 -0.37 7.82 -21.97
CA ASN A 168 0.55 7.94 -20.84
C ASN A 168 1.95 8.19 -21.36
N VAL A 169 2.59 9.26 -20.89
CA VAL A 169 4.01 9.53 -21.10
C VAL A 169 4.74 9.09 -19.83
N ILE A 170 5.58 8.07 -19.93
CA ILE A 170 6.36 7.50 -18.82
C ILE A 170 7.73 8.18 -18.78
N SER A 171 8.16 8.58 -17.61
CA SER A 171 9.46 9.24 -17.43
C SER A 171 10.05 8.94 -16.05
N ASP A 172 11.33 9.26 -15.90
CA ASP A 172 12.05 9.22 -14.63
C ASP A 172 11.95 7.85 -13.92
N VAL A 173 12.19 6.77 -14.67
CA VAL A 173 12.25 5.44 -14.07
C VAL A 173 13.54 5.30 -13.28
N ARG A 174 13.40 5.04 -11.98
CA ARG A 174 14.49 4.88 -11.02
C ARG A 174 14.39 3.51 -10.35
N VAL A 175 15.50 2.82 -10.25
CA VAL A 175 15.57 1.47 -9.63
C VAL A 175 16.64 1.48 -8.56
N THR A 176 16.30 0.97 -7.39
CA THR A 176 17.21 0.68 -6.28
C THR A 176 17.10 -0.82 -5.93
N ASP A 177 17.82 -1.26 -4.91
CA ASP A 177 17.77 -2.67 -4.45
C ASP A 177 16.39 -3.08 -3.93
N SER A 178 15.57 -2.14 -3.47
CA SER A 178 14.28 -2.42 -2.83
C SER A 178 13.12 -1.59 -3.36
N THR A 179 13.34 -0.68 -4.29
CA THR A 179 12.27 0.20 -4.79
C THR A 179 12.45 0.48 -6.28
N ILE A 180 11.35 0.40 -7.02
CA ILE A 180 11.23 0.89 -8.38
C ILE A 180 10.27 2.06 -8.36
N ALA A 181 10.61 3.17 -9.00
CA ALA A 181 9.73 4.32 -9.11
C ALA A 181 9.73 4.88 -10.53
N ALA A 182 8.63 5.51 -10.89
CA ALA A 182 8.49 6.24 -12.15
C ALA A 182 7.50 7.38 -11.96
N THR A 183 7.62 8.39 -12.83
CA THR A 183 6.56 9.38 -13.04
C THR A 183 5.87 9.10 -14.37
N LYS A 184 4.59 9.40 -14.44
CA LYS A 184 3.85 9.39 -15.70
C LYS A 184 2.89 10.55 -15.78
N THR A 185 2.60 10.98 -17.01
CA THR A 185 1.56 11.98 -17.28
C THR A 185 0.49 11.32 -18.13
N ALA A 186 -0.74 11.26 -17.61
CA ALA A 186 -1.89 10.70 -18.28
C ALA A 186 -2.74 11.80 -18.90
N THR A 187 -3.11 11.64 -20.18
CA THR A 187 -4.03 12.54 -20.90
C THR A 187 -5.16 11.70 -21.45
N SER A 188 -6.38 11.92 -20.97
CA SER A 188 -7.57 11.20 -21.41
C SER A 188 -8.38 12.01 -22.40
N ILE A 189 -8.95 11.33 -23.39
CA ILE A 189 -9.85 11.87 -24.39
C ILE A 189 -11.18 11.12 -24.26
N LEU A 190 -12.25 11.85 -24.00
CA LEU A 190 -13.62 11.35 -23.98
C LEU A 190 -14.28 11.60 -25.34
N PRO A 191 -15.30 10.81 -25.71
CA PRO A 191 -16.02 11.02 -26.96
C PRO A 191 -16.58 12.46 -27.06
N ASN A 192 -16.32 13.07 -28.20
CA ASN A 192 -16.81 14.44 -28.52
C ASN A 192 -16.34 15.53 -27.56
N MET A 193 -15.25 15.30 -26.83
CA MET A 193 -14.65 16.29 -25.93
C MET A 193 -13.19 16.54 -26.33
N PRO A 194 -12.67 17.77 -26.10
CA PRO A 194 -11.23 18.00 -26.21
C PRO A 194 -10.49 17.15 -25.16
N PRO A 195 -9.18 16.90 -25.38
CA PRO A 195 -8.36 16.19 -24.40
C PRO A 195 -8.48 16.85 -23.01
N LEU A 196 -8.63 16.03 -21.97
CA LEU A 196 -8.59 16.51 -20.60
C LEU A 196 -7.20 17.06 -20.26
N ARG A 197 -7.13 17.88 -19.22
CA ARG A 197 -5.82 18.35 -18.74
C ARG A 197 -4.93 17.17 -18.37
N PRO A 198 -3.64 17.21 -18.74
CA PRO A 198 -2.69 16.18 -18.35
C PRO A 198 -2.64 16.05 -16.83
N THR A 199 -2.68 14.81 -16.35
CA THR A 199 -2.71 14.45 -14.93
C THR A 199 -1.36 13.80 -14.57
N PRO A 200 -0.49 14.49 -13.83
CA PRO A 200 0.76 13.91 -13.35
C PRO A 200 0.50 12.83 -12.31
N GLN A 201 1.27 11.76 -12.34
CA GLN A 201 1.16 10.63 -11.43
C GLN A 201 2.55 10.12 -11.05
N ALA A 202 2.73 9.80 -9.76
CA ALA A 202 3.90 9.09 -9.26
C ALA A 202 3.54 7.62 -9.02
N ARG A 203 4.44 6.72 -9.39
CA ARG A 203 4.31 5.28 -9.19
C ARG A 203 5.51 4.76 -8.42
N ALA A 204 5.29 3.80 -7.50
CA ALA A 204 6.36 3.05 -6.88
C ALA A 204 5.96 1.60 -6.65
N ILE A 205 6.95 0.71 -6.72
CA ILE A 205 6.88 -0.67 -6.20
C ILE A 205 8.02 -0.83 -5.21
N GLY A 206 7.71 -1.27 -4.00
CA GLY A 206 8.69 -1.64 -2.99
C GLY A 206 8.68 -3.15 -2.75
N ILE A 207 9.83 -3.71 -2.33
CA ILE A 207 9.93 -5.10 -1.90
C ILE A 207 10.39 -5.19 -0.45
N ARG A 208 9.69 -6.02 0.33
CA ARG A 208 10.08 -6.35 1.71
C ARG A 208 9.60 -7.75 2.06
N SER A 209 10.52 -8.64 2.53
CA SER A 209 10.20 -10.03 2.81
C SER A 209 9.57 -10.71 1.58
N ASN A 210 8.42 -11.35 1.75
CA ASN A 210 7.66 -11.98 0.67
C ASN A 210 6.59 -11.05 0.04
N CYS A 211 6.65 -9.75 0.31
CA CYS A 211 5.66 -8.77 -0.14
C CYS A 211 6.23 -7.85 -1.21
N LEU A 212 5.41 -7.56 -2.22
CA LEU A 212 5.52 -6.37 -3.06
C LEU A 212 4.46 -5.37 -2.60
N VAL A 213 4.86 -4.12 -2.40
CA VAL A 213 3.94 -3.01 -2.13
C VAL A 213 3.88 -2.14 -3.38
N GLU A 214 2.68 -1.79 -3.83
CA GLU A 214 2.47 -0.89 -4.95
C GLU A 214 1.82 0.40 -4.50
N VAL A 215 2.27 1.52 -5.03
CA VAL A 215 1.72 2.86 -4.74
C VAL A 215 1.51 3.63 -6.02
N GLN A 216 0.40 4.35 -6.08
CA GLN A 216 0.14 5.38 -7.07
C GLN A 216 -0.33 6.65 -6.36
N VAL A 217 0.30 7.77 -6.65
CA VAL A 217 -0.13 9.09 -6.20
C VAL A 217 -0.50 9.91 -7.44
N VAL A 218 -1.74 10.37 -7.51
CA VAL A 218 -2.28 11.13 -8.63
C VAL A 218 -2.41 12.60 -8.23
N PHE A 219 -1.87 13.49 -9.03
CA PHE A 219 -1.83 14.93 -8.75
C PHE A 219 -2.80 15.70 -9.61
N PHE A 220 -3.29 16.84 -9.12
CA PHE A 220 -4.05 17.76 -9.96
C PHE A 220 -3.19 18.32 -11.09
N GLY A 221 -3.71 18.31 -12.29
CA GLY A 221 -3.12 19.00 -13.43
C GLY A 221 -3.23 20.52 -13.25
N GLY A 222 -2.11 21.24 -13.40
CA GLY A 222 -2.09 22.70 -13.27
C GLY A 222 -2.13 23.20 -11.82
N ARG A 223 -1.63 22.45 -10.91
CA ARG A 223 -1.35 22.76 -9.52
C ARG A 223 -0.62 24.11 -9.34
N ARG A 224 -1.00 24.90 -8.33
CA ARG A 224 -0.31 26.12 -7.94
C ARG A 224 0.58 25.86 -6.72
N SER A 225 1.65 26.64 -6.57
CA SER A 225 2.50 26.56 -5.38
C SER A 225 1.79 26.94 -4.08
N SER A 226 0.66 27.65 -4.18
CA SER A 226 -0.19 28.01 -3.06
C SER A 226 -1.18 26.92 -2.66
N ASP A 227 -1.34 25.87 -3.44
CA ASP A 227 -2.27 24.80 -3.13
C ASP A 227 -1.77 24.00 -1.91
N PRO A 228 -2.67 23.62 -0.96
CA PRO A 228 -2.27 22.88 0.23
C PRO A 228 -1.65 21.52 -0.13
N GLY A 229 -0.79 21.04 0.75
CA GLY A 229 -0.09 19.77 0.61
C GLY A 229 1.39 19.95 0.30
N SER A 230 2.18 18.96 0.70
CA SER A 230 3.64 18.92 0.52
C SER A 230 4.10 17.80 -0.41
N ALA A 231 3.16 17.05 -1.00
CA ALA A 231 3.49 15.92 -1.86
C ALA A 231 4.30 16.36 -3.09
N ASP A 232 5.42 15.71 -3.30
CA ASP A 232 6.30 15.89 -4.44
C ASP A 232 6.12 14.74 -5.45
N LEU A 233 6.03 15.06 -6.73
CA LEU A 233 5.85 14.07 -7.79
C LEU A 233 6.99 13.04 -7.83
N ASN A 234 8.18 13.42 -7.40
CA ASN A 234 9.36 12.57 -7.50
C ASN A 234 9.54 11.66 -6.27
N THR A 235 9.01 12.03 -5.11
CA THR A 235 9.27 11.31 -3.86
C THR A 235 8.04 10.71 -3.21
N SER A 236 6.85 11.30 -3.36
CA SER A 236 5.66 10.93 -2.58
C SER A 236 5.29 9.46 -2.69
N ALA A 237 5.31 8.85 -3.89
CA ALA A 237 5.01 7.43 -4.03
C ALA A 237 6.09 6.55 -3.40
N ILE A 238 7.36 6.98 -3.45
CA ILE A 238 8.49 6.28 -2.80
C ILE A 238 8.34 6.34 -1.28
N ASP A 239 8.02 7.50 -0.73
CA ASP A 239 7.87 7.70 0.72
C ASP A 239 6.72 6.84 1.26
N VAL A 240 5.59 6.80 0.56
CA VAL A 240 4.46 5.91 0.90
C VAL A 240 4.86 4.44 0.79
N ALA A 241 5.57 4.04 -0.27
CA ALA A 241 6.05 2.66 -0.43
C ALA A 241 7.01 2.26 0.70
N HIS A 242 7.91 3.15 1.13
CA HIS A 242 8.79 2.92 2.28
C HIS A 242 7.99 2.72 3.57
N ALA A 243 6.97 3.54 3.82
CA ALA A 243 6.12 3.38 5.00
C ALA A 243 5.36 2.04 5.00
N LEU A 244 4.88 1.58 3.83
CA LEU A 244 4.29 0.24 3.69
C LEU A 244 5.32 -0.87 3.96
N MET A 245 6.54 -0.75 3.41
CA MET A 245 7.63 -1.72 3.66
C MET A 245 8.02 -1.79 5.14
N ASP A 246 8.00 -0.66 5.86
CA ASP A 246 8.26 -0.62 7.28
C ASP A 246 7.16 -1.36 8.07
N ARG A 247 5.90 -1.24 7.67
CA ARG A 247 4.80 -2.03 8.24
C ARG A 247 4.97 -3.53 7.95
N VAL A 248 5.38 -3.91 6.73
CA VAL A 248 5.73 -5.31 6.44
C VAL A 248 6.79 -5.82 7.41
N SER A 249 7.85 -5.03 7.67
CA SER A 249 8.92 -5.41 8.60
C SER A 249 8.45 -5.50 10.05
N ALA A 250 7.46 -4.70 10.44
CA ALA A 250 6.92 -4.68 11.79
C ALA A 250 5.96 -5.85 12.08
N LEU A 251 5.33 -6.40 11.03
CA LEU A 251 4.33 -7.48 11.12
C LEU A 251 4.92 -8.87 10.88
N GLY A 252 6.07 -8.99 10.22
CA GLY A 252 6.80 -10.23 9.91
C GLY A 252 7.98 -10.44 10.84
#